data_468a83446c6a63240634f82903fac8ea
#
_entry.id   468a83446c6a63240634f82903fac8ea
#
_cell.length_a   1.000
_cell.length_b   1.000
_cell.length_c   1.000
_cell.angle_alpha   90.00
_cell.angle_beta   90.00
_cell.angle_gamma   90.00
#
_symmetry.space_group_name_H-M   'P 1'
#
loop_
_entity.id
_entity.type
_entity.pdbx_description
1 polymer ?
#
loop_
_entity_poly.entity_id
_entity_poly.type
_entity_poly.pdbx_seq_one_letter_code
_entity_poly.pdbx_strand_id
1 'polypeptide(L)'
;TLSELLKKAYDQLGELQLHPMITGSGGLALADNLHVPFIQEVIAETEAIDKEYPQADVIIELGGEDAKITYLKPTPEQRMNGSCAGGTGAFIDQMATLLDTDAAGLNEMAAQYETLYPIASRCGVFAKTDLQPLINDGAAKPDLAASIFTAVATQTIAGLASGRPIHGTVIFLGGPLFFMSLSLIHI
;
A
#
# COMPACT_ATOMS: atom_id res chain seq x y z
N THR A 1 22.49 -0.91 6.00
CA THR A 1 22.89 -1.93 5.00
C THR A 1 22.54 -3.35 5.45
N LEU A 2 22.56 -4.35 4.53
CA LEU A 2 22.33 -5.77 4.88
C LEU A 2 23.32 -6.24 5.97
N SER A 3 24.59 -5.90 5.83
CA SER A 3 25.63 -6.25 6.82
C SER A 3 25.34 -5.71 8.22
N GLU A 4 24.83 -4.49 8.35
CA GLU A 4 24.44 -3.91 9.63
C GLU A 4 23.23 -4.62 10.24
N LEU A 5 22.25 -4.99 9.41
CA LEU A 5 21.08 -5.75 9.87
C LEU A 5 21.45 -7.15 10.35
N LEU A 6 22.33 -7.85 9.63
CA LEU A 6 22.83 -9.16 10.05
C LEU A 6 23.65 -9.05 11.34
N LYS A 7 24.48 -7.99 11.48
CA LYS A 7 25.19 -7.73 12.72
C LYS A 7 24.27 -7.48 13.89
N LYS A 8 23.22 -6.65 13.71
CA LYS A 8 22.20 -6.44 14.75
C LYS A 8 21.51 -7.72 15.16
N ALA A 9 21.14 -8.57 14.18
CA ALA A 9 20.52 -9.87 14.45
C ALA A 9 21.48 -10.77 15.25
N TYR A 10 22.76 -10.83 14.88
CA TYR A 10 23.77 -11.59 15.61
C TYR A 10 23.96 -11.08 17.04
N ASP A 11 24.05 -9.76 17.21
CA ASP A 11 24.24 -9.14 18.53
C ASP A 11 23.04 -9.41 19.47
N GLN A 12 21.83 -9.55 18.92
CA GLN A 12 20.60 -9.79 19.69
C GLN A 12 20.34 -11.28 19.96
N LEU A 13 20.63 -12.15 19.00
CA LEU A 13 20.20 -13.54 18.99
C LEU A 13 21.36 -14.54 19.18
N GLY A 14 22.60 -14.10 19.07
CA GLY A 14 23.79 -14.92 19.13
C GLY A 14 24.04 -15.75 17.86
N GLU A 15 24.72 -16.89 18.00
CA GLU A 15 24.96 -17.80 16.87
C GLU A 15 23.66 -18.48 16.46
N LEU A 16 23.28 -18.32 15.19
CA LEU A 16 22.10 -18.89 14.58
C LEU A 16 22.44 -19.61 13.27
N GLN A 17 21.78 -20.72 13.04
CA GLN A 17 21.75 -21.30 11.71
C GLN A 17 20.63 -20.63 10.91
N LEU A 18 20.99 -19.89 9.87
CA LEU A 18 20.05 -19.16 9.03
C LEU A 18 19.73 -19.96 7.77
N HIS A 19 18.47 -19.98 7.39
CA HIS A 19 17.98 -20.42 6.09
C HIS A 19 17.43 -19.20 5.34
N PRO A 20 18.31 -18.41 4.72
CA PRO A 20 17.89 -17.17 4.07
C PRO A 20 17.17 -17.44 2.77
N MET A 21 16.17 -16.59 2.47
CA MET A 21 15.50 -16.50 1.20
C MET A 21 15.26 -15.04 0.88
N ILE A 22 15.38 -14.65 -0.37
CA ILE A 22 15.22 -13.27 -0.82
C ILE A 22 13.99 -13.16 -1.70
N THR A 23 13.24 -12.09 -1.53
CA THR A 23 12.07 -11.71 -2.35
C THR A 23 12.10 -10.21 -2.67
N GLY A 24 11.13 -9.77 -3.46
CA GLY A 24 10.98 -8.37 -3.87
C GLY A 24 11.67 -8.04 -5.19
N SER A 25 11.17 -7.02 -5.89
CA SER A 25 11.60 -6.67 -7.26
C SER A 25 13.10 -6.34 -7.38
N GLY A 26 13.71 -5.77 -6.34
CA GLY A 26 15.16 -5.49 -6.28
C GLY A 26 16.00 -6.64 -5.75
N GLY A 27 15.39 -7.75 -5.31
CA GLY A 27 16.05 -8.82 -4.60
C GLY A 27 16.80 -9.81 -5.48
N LEU A 28 16.44 -9.95 -6.77
CA LEU A 28 16.98 -10.99 -7.65
C LEU A 28 18.51 -10.89 -7.80
N ALA A 29 19.01 -9.71 -8.14
CA ALA A 29 20.45 -9.49 -8.28
C ALA A 29 21.22 -9.71 -6.97
N LEU A 30 20.61 -9.40 -5.83
CA LEU A 30 21.19 -9.66 -4.51
C LEU A 30 21.22 -11.14 -4.20
N ALA A 31 20.17 -11.88 -4.53
CA ALA A 31 20.08 -13.32 -4.37
C ALA A 31 21.15 -14.04 -5.16
N ASP A 32 21.33 -13.65 -6.43
CA ASP A 32 22.39 -14.20 -7.30
C ASP A 32 23.78 -13.93 -6.74
N ASN A 33 24.07 -12.70 -6.30
CA ASN A 33 25.37 -12.34 -5.74
C ASN A 33 25.69 -13.05 -4.43
N LEU A 34 24.69 -13.33 -3.61
CA LEU A 34 24.85 -14.01 -2.31
C LEU A 34 24.68 -15.53 -2.40
N HIS A 35 24.34 -16.06 -3.57
CA HIS A 35 23.99 -17.47 -3.78
C HIS A 35 22.89 -17.96 -2.82
N VAL A 36 21.86 -17.12 -2.62
CA VAL A 36 20.70 -17.38 -1.75
C VAL A 36 19.49 -17.63 -2.64
N PRO A 37 18.58 -18.55 -2.28
CA PRO A 37 17.34 -18.78 -3.02
C PRO A 37 16.51 -17.50 -3.15
N PHE A 38 15.90 -17.33 -4.33
CA PHE A 38 14.96 -16.25 -4.61
C PHE A 38 13.56 -16.81 -4.82
N ILE A 39 12.56 -16.14 -4.27
CA ILE A 39 11.15 -16.41 -4.52
C ILE A 39 10.47 -15.13 -5.00
N GLN A 40 9.59 -15.24 -5.98
CA GLN A 40 8.79 -14.09 -6.42
C GLN A 40 7.85 -13.63 -5.29
N GLU A 41 7.72 -12.32 -5.12
CA GLU A 41 6.91 -11.69 -4.08
C GLU A 41 5.48 -12.21 -4.05
N VAL A 42 4.83 -12.29 -5.21
CA VAL A 42 3.47 -12.82 -5.36
C VAL A 42 3.32 -14.24 -4.82
N ILE A 43 4.32 -15.10 -5.11
CA ILE A 43 4.30 -16.49 -4.66
C ILE A 43 4.49 -16.54 -3.14
N ALA A 44 5.46 -15.79 -2.61
CA ALA A 44 5.72 -15.72 -1.18
C ALA A 44 4.50 -15.20 -0.39
N GLU A 45 3.86 -14.14 -0.89
CA GLU A 45 2.65 -13.56 -0.32
C GLU A 45 1.49 -14.57 -0.32
N THR A 46 1.20 -15.16 -1.48
CA THR A 46 0.10 -16.12 -1.63
C THR A 46 0.31 -17.33 -0.73
N GLU A 47 1.52 -17.87 -0.66
CA GLU A 47 1.84 -19.03 0.20
C GLU A 47 1.69 -18.68 1.69
N ALA A 48 2.16 -17.50 2.10
CA ALA A 48 2.03 -17.04 3.47
C ALA A 48 0.55 -16.86 3.87
N ILE A 49 -0.25 -16.26 3.00
CA ILE A 49 -1.68 -16.05 3.25
C ILE A 49 -2.45 -17.38 3.25
N ASP A 50 -2.18 -18.27 2.32
CA ASP A 50 -2.83 -19.58 2.27
C ASP A 50 -2.56 -20.41 3.55
N LYS A 51 -1.35 -20.29 4.09
CA LYS A 51 -0.95 -20.97 5.32
C LYS A 51 -1.57 -20.36 6.58
N GLU A 52 -1.55 -19.04 6.73
CA GLU A 52 -1.96 -18.36 7.96
C GLU A 52 -3.45 -17.98 7.95
N TYR A 53 -4.02 -17.75 6.75
CA TYR A 53 -5.41 -17.32 6.54
C TYR A 53 -6.09 -18.11 5.41
N PRO A 54 -6.26 -19.44 5.55
CA PRO A 54 -6.80 -20.30 4.48
C PRO A 54 -8.24 -19.96 4.06
N GLN A 55 -8.95 -19.17 4.88
CA GLN A 55 -10.28 -18.65 4.57
C GLN A 55 -10.25 -17.41 3.66
N ALA A 56 -9.08 -16.82 3.39
CA ALA A 56 -8.97 -15.62 2.57
C ALA A 56 -9.47 -15.88 1.14
N ASP A 57 -10.17 -14.90 0.59
CA ASP A 57 -10.67 -14.91 -0.79
C ASP A 57 -9.97 -13.86 -1.64
N VAL A 58 -9.63 -12.72 -1.06
CA VAL A 58 -9.01 -11.59 -1.75
C VAL A 58 -7.91 -10.97 -0.87
N ILE A 59 -6.81 -10.58 -1.49
CA ILE A 59 -5.76 -9.77 -0.87
C ILE A 59 -5.78 -8.40 -1.55
N ILE A 60 -5.73 -7.33 -0.76
CA ILE A 60 -5.52 -5.96 -1.23
C ILE A 60 -4.24 -5.47 -0.58
N GLU A 61 -3.24 -5.15 -1.38
CA GLU A 61 -1.97 -4.63 -0.93
C GLU A 61 -1.77 -3.21 -1.43
N LEU A 62 -1.47 -2.29 -0.52
CA LEU A 62 -0.99 -0.96 -0.83
C LEU A 62 0.45 -0.82 -0.35
N GLY A 63 1.38 -0.87 -1.30
CA GLY A 63 2.79 -0.66 -1.06
C GLY A 63 3.19 0.81 -1.13
N GLY A 64 4.50 1.06 -1.07
CA GLY A 64 5.07 2.40 -1.24
C GLY A 64 4.84 2.97 -2.64
N GLU A 65 5.05 2.17 -3.67
CA GLU A 65 4.92 2.57 -5.09
C GLU A 65 3.93 1.70 -5.86
N ASP A 66 3.61 0.51 -5.36
CA ASP A 66 2.73 -0.46 -5.98
C ASP A 66 1.42 -0.59 -5.21
N ALA A 67 0.36 -0.89 -5.94
CA ALA A 67 -0.92 -1.31 -5.38
C ALA A 67 -1.37 -2.57 -6.13
N LYS A 68 -1.80 -3.59 -5.40
CA LYS A 68 -2.15 -4.90 -5.94
C LYS A 68 -3.47 -5.39 -5.37
N ILE A 69 -4.22 -6.14 -6.19
CA ILE A 69 -5.32 -6.97 -5.73
C ILE A 69 -5.11 -8.40 -6.23
N THR A 70 -5.18 -9.35 -5.33
CA THR A 70 -5.03 -10.78 -5.65
C THR A 70 -6.31 -11.50 -5.25
N TYR A 71 -7.02 -12.05 -6.22
CA TYR A 71 -8.14 -12.96 -6.00
C TYR A 71 -7.57 -14.37 -5.87
N LEU A 72 -7.79 -15.02 -4.74
CA LEU A 72 -7.21 -16.32 -4.44
C LEU A 72 -8.01 -17.49 -5.02
N LYS A 73 -9.31 -17.30 -5.22
CA LYS A 73 -10.23 -18.36 -5.64
C LYS A 73 -11.05 -17.96 -6.88
N PRO A 74 -11.44 -18.92 -7.74
CA PRO A 74 -11.06 -20.35 -7.73
C PRO A 74 -9.63 -20.60 -8.18
N THR A 75 -9.04 -19.68 -8.94
CA THR A 75 -7.65 -19.71 -9.41
C THR A 75 -7.03 -18.34 -9.08
N PRO A 76 -5.82 -18.30 -8.53
CA PRO A 76 -5.16 -17.05 -8.23
C PRO A 76 -5.06 -16.14 -9.45
N GLU A 77 -5.57 -14.92 -9.32
CA GLU A 77 -5.49 -13.86 -10.32
C GLU A 77 -5.02 -12.58 -9.64
N GLN A 78 -3.90 -12.06 -10.06
CA GLN A 78 -3.36 -10.81 -9.54
C GLN A 78 -3.48 -9.70 -10.58
N ARG A 79 -3.83 -8.51 -10.10
CA ARG A 79 -3.80 -7.27 -10.85
C ARG A 79 -3.00 -6.24 -10.07
N MET A 80 -2.26 -5.43 -10.78
CA MET A 80 -1.41 -4.40 -10.22
C MET A 80 -1.71 -3.07 -10.89
N ASN A 81 -1.48 -1.96 -10.18
CA ASN A 81 -1.51 -0.66 -10.82
C ASN A 81 -0.43 -0.57 -11.92
N GLY A 82 -0.71 0.21 -12.93
CA GLY A 82 0.26 0.48 -14.00
C GLY A 82 1.40 1.40 -13.52
N SER A 83 1.97 2.18 -14.44
CA SER A 83 3.11 3.08 -14.18
C SER A 83 2.80 4.27 -13.26
N CYS A 84 1.57 4.43 -12.78
CA CYS A 84 1.16 5.56 -11.96
C CYS A 84 1.10 5.17 -10.49
N ALA A 85 1.76 5.94 -9.63
CA ALA A 85 1.74 5.77 -8.18
C ALA A 85 0.40 6.15 -7.52
N GLY A 86 -0.66 6.45 -8.27
CA GLY A 86 -1.99 6.75 -7.74
C GLY A 86 -2.52 5.60 -6.87
N GLY A 87 -2.97 5.93 -5.66
CA GLY A 87 -3.46 4.94 -4.72
C GLY A 87 -2.38 4.20 -3.93
N THR A 88 -1.13 4.68 -3.94
CA THR A 88 0.00 4.08 -3.21
C THR A 88 0.50 4.97 -2.08
N GLY A 89 1.43 4.47 -1.27
CA GLY A 89 2.08 5.25 -0.23
C GLY A 89 2.73 6.52 -0.75
N ALA A 90 3.43 6.46 -1.89
CA ALA A 90 4.06 7.62 -2.52
C ALA A 90 3.03 8.70 -2.94
N PHE A 91 1.82 8.31 -3.34
CA PHE A 91 0.74 9.26 -3.58
C PHE A 91 0.30 9.94 -2.28
N ILE A 92 0.14 9.16 -1.21
CA ILE A 92 -0.25 9.69 0.10
C ILE A 92 0.79 10.67 0.62
N ASP A 93 2.08 10.33 0.54
CA ASP A 93 3.19 11.20 0.97
C ASP A 93 3.23 12.52 0.17
N GLN A 94 2.99 12.45 -1.15
CA GLN A 94 2.91 13.65 -1.98
C GLN A 94 1.74 14.55 -1.59
N MET A 95 0.59 13.97 -1.26
CA MET A 95 -0.59 14.75 -0.84
C MET A 95 -0.41 15.30 0.58
N ALA A 96 0.20 14.54 1.48
CA ALA A 96 0.55 15.00 2.82
C ALA A 96 1.48 16.22 2.76
N THR A 97 2.52 16.16 1.92
CA THR A 97 3.43 17.29 1.69
C THR A 97 2.70 18.55 1.19
N LEU A 98 1.69 18.39 0.33
CA LEU A 98 0.88 19.51 -0.17
C LEU A 98 0.06 20.18 0.94
N LEU A 99 -0.30 19.44 1.99
CA LEU A 99 -1.02 19.94 3.16
C LEU A 99 -0.10 20.35 4.33
N ASP A 100 1.23 20.43 4.10
CA ASP A 100 2.28 20.74 5.09
C ASP A 100 2.28 19.75 6.27
N THR A 101 2.16 18.44 5.98
CA THR A 101 2.18 17.37 6.97
C THR A 101 2.87 16.12 6.41
N ASP A 102 2.93 15.07 7.22
CA ASP A 102 3.35 13.73 6.82
C ASP A 102 2.14 12.77 6.76
N ALA A 103 2.38 11.51 6.39
CA ALA A 103 1.32 10.51 6.26
C ALA A 103 0.58 10.25 7.59
N ALA A 104 1.29 10.31 8.72
CA ALA A 104 0.67 10.13 10.05
C ALA A 104 -0.24 11.31 10.39
N GLY A 105 0.25 12.54 10.23
CA GLY A 105 -0.55 13.74 10.43
C GLY A 105 -1.72 13.86 9.46
N LEU A 106 -1.57 13.38 8.22
CA LEU A 106 -2.69 13.30 7.27
C LEU A 106 -3.79 12.38 7.80
N ASN A 107 -3.43 11.22 8.34
CA ASN A 107 -4.38 10.27 8.93
C ASN A 107 -5.08 10.86 10.17
N GLU A 108 -4.34 11.55 11.04
CA GLU A 108 -4.92 12.20 12.22
C GLU A 108 -5.88 13.33 11.84
N MET A 109 -5.53 14.15 10.87
CA MET A 109 -6.42 15.23 10.36
C MET A 109 -7.68 14.64 9.74
N ALA A 110 -7.55 13.62 8.92
CA ALA A 110 -8.68 13.00 8.24
C ALA A 110 -9.73 12.43 9.20
N ALA A 111 -9.35 12.06 10.44
CA ALA A 111 -10.30 11.60 11.46
C ALA A 111 -11.33 12.68 11.89
N GLN A 112 -11.07 13.95 11.59
CA GLN A 112 -11.87 15.10 12.03
C GLN A 112 -12.64 15.76 10.88
N TYR A 113 -12.79 15.06 9.75
CA TYR A 113 -13.46 15.62 8.58
C TYR A 113 -14.97 15.79 8.79
N GLU A 114 -15.53 16.80 8.15
CA GLU A 114 -16.97 17.07 8.09
C GLU A 114 -17.51 16.97 6.67
N THR A 115 -16.68 17.25 5.67
CA THR A 115 -17.05 17.30 4.25
C THR A 115 -16.05 16.55 3.39
N LEU A 116 -16.53 15.84 2.36
CA LEU A 116 -15.70 15.19 1.35
C LEU A 116 -15.79 15.94 0.02
N TYR A 117 -14.63 16.21 -0.58
CA TYR A 117 -14.51 16.81 -1.90
C TYR A 117 -14.19 15.74 -2.96
N PRO A 118 -14.75 15.84 -4.17
CA PRO A 118 -14.36 14.97 -5.26
C PRO A 118 -12.94 15.31 -5.72
N ILE A 119 -12.04 14.34 -5.58
CA ILE A 119 -10.63 14.43 -5.99
C ILE A 119 -10.34 13.34 -7.00
N ALA A 120 -9.61 13.68 -8.07
CA ALA A 120 -9.20 12.70 -9.06
C ALA A 120 -8.32 11.60 -8.44
N SER A 121 -8.75 10.36 -8.57
CA SER A 121 -8.11 9.20 -7.95
C SER A 121 -7.01 8.57 -8.80
N ARG A 122 -6.91 8.89 -10.10
CA ARG A 122 -6.04 8.18 -11.05
C ARG A 122 -4.60 8.66 -11.11
N CYS A 123 -4.35 9.93 -10.83
CA CYS A 123 -3.04 10.53 -11.04
C CYS A 123 -2.79 11.63 -10.01
N GLY A 124 -1.61 11.60 -9.37
CA GLY A 124 -1.20 12.62 -8.41
C GLY A 124 -1.15 14.04 -8.98
N VAL A 125 -0.89 14.20 -10.29
CA VAL A 125 -0.93 15.52 -10.96
C VAL A 125 -2.35 16.07 -10.97
N PHE A 126 -3.34 15.28 -11.39
CA PHE A 126 -4.73 15.71 -11.40
C PHE A 126 -5.27 15.91 -9.98
N ALA A 127 -4.91 15.04 -9.02
CA ALA A 127 -5.26 15.24 -7.63
C ALA A 127 -4.76 16.58 -7.08
N LYS A 128 -3.52 16.97 -7.40
CA LYS A 128 -2.97 18.29 -7.04
C LYS A 128 -3.75 19.43 -7.69
N THR A 129 -4.16 19.26 -8.95
CA THR A 129 -4.95 20.26 -9.67
C THR A 129 -6.31 20.44 -9.04
N ASP A 130 -6.92 19.39 -8.50
CA ASP A 130 -8.21 19.47 -7.81
C ASP A 130 -8.07 20.05 -6.39
N LEU A 131 -6.97 19.68 -5.69
CA LEU A 131 -6.73 20.14 -4.32
C LEU A 131 -6.33 21.63 -4.24
N GLN A 132 -5.51 22.11 -5.19
CA GLN A 132 -4.95 23.45 -5.10
C GLN A 132 -6.02 24.57 -5.05
N PRO A 133 -7.08 24.56 -5.87
CA PRO A 133 -8.17 25.52 -5.73
C PRO A 133 -8.86 25.44 -4.34
N LEU A 134 -9.13 24.24 -3.84
CA LEU A 134 -9.76 24.04 -2.55
C LEU A 134 -8.91 24.60 -1.40
N ILE A 135 -7.58 24.40 -1.46
CA ILE A 135 -6.63 24.99 -0.51
C ILE A 135 -6.69 26.52 -0.58
N ASN A 136 -6.69 27.10 -1.78
CA ASN A 136 -6.72 28.54 -2.00
C ASN A 136 -8.05 29.16 -1.52
N ASP A 137 -9.14 28.43 -1.63
CA ASP A 137 -10.46 28.81 -1.17
C ASP A 137 -10.65 28.62 0.35
N GLY A 138 -9.64 28.08 1.05
CA GLY A 138 -9.64 27.91 2.50
C GLY A 138 -10.42 26.69 3.00
N ALA A 139 -10.55 25.66 2.17
CA ALA A 139 -11.14 24.38 2.61
C ALA A 139 -10.38 23.82 3.83
N ALA A 140 -11.12 23.22 4.76
CA ALA A 140 -10.52 22.68 5.98
C ALA A 140 -9.53 21.53 5.67
N LYS A 141 -8.33 21.56 6.25
CA LYS A 141 -7.33 20.50 6.04
C LYS A 141 -7.82 19.10 6.39
N PRO A 142 -8.65 18.89 7.46
CA PRO A 142 -9.26 17.59 7.73
C PRO A 142 -10.11 17.05 6.57
N ASP A 143 -10.92 17.90 5.96
CA ASP A 143 -11.78 17.53 4.83
C ASP A 143 -10.95 17.13 3.59
N LEU A 144 -9.89 17.89 3.31
CA LEU A 144 -8.95 17.57 2.22
C LEU A 144 -8.22 16.26 2.48
N ALA A 145 -7.80 16.01 3.71
CA ALA A 145 -7.13 14.78 4.11
C ALA A 145 -8.04 13.54 3.93
N ALA A 146 -9.28 13.60 4.40
CA ALA A 146 -10.27 12.54 4.20
C ALA A 146 -10.61 12.33 2.72
N SER A 147 -10.68 13.39 1.93
CA SER A 147 -10.93 13.35 0.49
C SER A 147 -9.78 12.65 -0.25
N ILE A 148 -8.53 12.84 0.18
CA ILE A 148 -7.36 12.14 -0.35
C ILE A 148 -7.48 10.63 -0.09
N PHE A 149 -7.82 10.19 1.13
CA PHE A 149 -8.01 8.76 1.42
C PHE A 149 -9.17 8.16 0.64
N THR A 150 -10.26 8.90 0.46
CA THR A 150 -11.37 8.50 -0.40
C THR A 150 -10.93 8.31 -1.86
N ALA A 151 -10.05 9.18 -2.36
CA ALA A 151 -9.47 9.03 -3.69
C ALA A 151 -8.59 7.77 -3.80
N VAL A 152 -7.79 7.46 -2.77
CA VAL A 152 -7.00 6.21 -2.70
C VAL A 152 -7.91 4.99 -2.75
N ALA A 153 -8.95 4.94 -1.92
CA ALA A 153 -9.90 3.85 -1.89
C ALA A 153 -10.62 3.67 -3.24
N THR A 154 -11.07 4.77 -3.84
CA THR A 154 -11.71 4.77 -5.16
C THR A 154 -10.77 4.23 -6.24
N GLN A 155 -9.48 4.62 -6.21
CA GLN A 155 -8.47 4.11 -7.14
C GLN A 155 -8.25 2.60 -6.95
N THR A 156 -8.18 2.13 -5.71
CA THR A 156 -8.03 0.70 -5.40
C THR A 156 -9.20 -0.11 -5.95
N ILE A 157 -10.42 0.31 -5.64
CA ILE A 157 -11.63 -0.40 -6.07
C ILE A 157 -11.81 -0.31 -7.59
N ALA A 158 -11.84 0.89 -8.15
CA ALA A 158 -12.13 1.09 -9.57
C ALA A 158 -10.96 0.68 -10.47
N GLY A 159 -9.73 0.99 -10.07
CA GLY A 159 -8.52 0.74 -10.85
C GLY A 159 -8.08 -0.71 -10.83
N LEU A 160 -7.99 -1.33 -9.65
CA LEU A 160 -7.48 -2.68 -9.48
C LEU A 160 -8.58 -3.73 -9.69
N ALA A 161 -9.73 -3.59 -9.03
CA ALA A 161 -10.81 -4.56 -9.19
C ALA A 161 -11.43 -4.50 -10.60
N SER A 162 -11.43 -3.32 -11.25
CA SER A 162 -11.91 -3.15 -12.64
C SER A 162 -13.27 -3.79 -12.88
N GLY A 163 -14.22 -3.59 -11.96
CA GLY A 163 -15.58 -4.13 -12.01
C GLY A 163 -15.73 -5.58 -11.55
N ARG A 164 -14.62 -6.29 -11.21
CA ARG A 164 -14.74 -7.60 -10.57
C ARG A 164 -15.16 -7.39 -9.10
N PRO A 165 -16.23 -8.07 -8.64
CA PRO A 165 -16.66 -7.93 -7.25
C PRO A 165 -15.60 -8.39 -6.25
N ILE A 166 -15.48 -7.68 -5.15
CA ILE A 166 -14.65 -8.05 -4.00
C ILE A 166 -15.60 -8.71 -3.00
N HIS A 167 -15.46 -10.01 -2.80
CA HIS A 167 -16.33 -10.81 -1.93
C HIS A 167 -15.56 -11.74 -1.02
N GLY A 168 -16.17 -12.13 0.09
CA GLY A 168 -15.60 -13.05 1.05
C GLY A 168 -14.66 -12.39 2.04
N THR A 169 -13.68 -13.15 2.51
CA THR A 169 -12.69 -12.67 3.46
C THR A 169 -11.58 -11.92 2.73
N VAL A 170 -11.44 -10.63 3.02
CA VAL A 170 -10.42 -9.76 2.44
C VAL A 170 -9.29 -9.57 3.43
N ILE A 171 -8.06 -9.78 2.98
CA ILE A 171 -6.84 -9.52 3.74
C ILE A 171 -6.22 -8.22 3.20
N PHE A 172 -5.93 -7.30 4.09
CA PHE A 172 -5.28 -6.04 3.77
C PHE A 172 -3.80 -6.10 4.15
N LEU A 173 -2.92 -5.77 3.20
CA LEU A 173 -1.47 -5.77 3.36
C LEU A 173 -0.85 -4.44 2.97
N GLY A 174 0.39 -4.23 3.42
CA GLY A 174 1.19 -3.07 3.08
C GLY A 174 1.15 -1.96 4.13
N GLY A 175 2.20 -1.15 4.17
CA GLY A 175 2.39 -0.09 5.15
C GLY A 175 1.22 0.91 5.22
N PRO A 176 0.74 1.46 4.09
CA PRO A 176 -0.39 2.38 4.10
C PRO A 176 -1.64 1.83 4.78
N LEU A 177 -1.97 0.56 4.58
CA LEU A 177 -3.15 -0.06 5.19
C LEU A 177 -2.92 -0.47 6.66
N PHE A 178 -1.67 -0.69 7.05
CA PHE A 178 -1.33 -1.01 8.43
C PHE A 178 -1.27 0.23 9.34
N PHE A 179 -0.63 1.31 8.86
CA PHE A 179 -0.39 2.51 9.67
C PHE A 179 -1.50 3.56 9.56
N MET A 180 -2.30 3.54 8.49
CA MET A 180 -3.33 4.54 8.21
C MET A 180 -4.72 3.91 8.23
N SER A 181 -5.29 3.80 9.43
CA SER A 181 -6.60 3.16 9.66
C SER A 181 -7.75 3.76 8.83
N LEU A 182 -7.68 5.05 8.50
CA LEU A 182 -8.72 5.71 7.72
C LEU A 182 -8.71 5.33 6.25
N SER A 183 -7.60 4.82 5.72
CA SER A 183 -7.59 4.25 4.36
C SER A 183 -8.45 3.00 4.25
N LEU A 184 -8.60 2.23 5.35
CA LEU A 184 -9.46 1.04 5.41
C LEU A 184 -10.95 1.37 5.51
N ILE A 185 -11.33 2.47 6.14
CA ILE A 185 -12.74 2.84 6.35
C ILE A 185 -13.42 3.17 5.01
N HIS A 186 -12.66 3.59 4.01
CA HIS A 186 -13.17 4.00 2.71
C HIS A 186 -13.07 2.89 1.64
N ILE A 187 -12.39 1.78 1.92
CA ILE A 187 -12.32 0.58 1.07
C ILE A 187 -13.43 -0.40 1.47
#